data_1f29d113d3cf7e0f31d9526978084d7e
#
_entry.id   1f29d113d3cf7e0f31d9526978084d7e
#
_cell.length_a   1.000
_cell.length_b   1.000
_cell.length_c   1.000
_cell.angle_alpha   90.00
_cell.angle_beta   90.00
_cell.angle_gamma   90.00
#
_symmetry.space_group_name_H-M   'P 1'
#
loop_
_entity.id
_entity.type
_entity.pdbx_description
1 polymer ?
#
loop_
_entity_poly.entity_id
_entity_poly.type
_entity_poly.pdbx_seq_one_letter_code
_entity_poly.pdbx_strand_id
1 'polypeptide(L)'
;MKKRGLLFLLALVLAFVPFTLNANASPGGLDKNGGHYCRTNCAKYGLKTGQYHYHNADGSISLTKPSSKPVTKPAVKPAAPAIAIYINGKKQSYDQPPVIENGRTLVPLRGIFESLGATVQWDQKKQLVTATKSKTKILLKIGSKSPTVNGKVVPIDVPGKVKNGRTLVPLRFVGEALGATVDYNATSRTIKITPKA
;
A
#
# COMPACT_ATOMS: atom_id res chain seq x y z
N MET A 1 -20.99 -60.38 46.58
CA MET A 1 -19.78 -60.22 45.82
C MET A 1 -19.56 -58.71 45.54
N LYS A 2 -18.60 -58.14 46.26
CA LYS A 2 -18.36 -56.66 46.23
C LYS A 2 -17.41 -56.33 45.05
N LYS A 3 -17.85 -55.50 44.07
CA LYS A 3 -16.99 -54.96 43.05
C LYS A 3 -16.43 -53.61 43.52
N ARG A 4 -15.12 -53.56 43.73
CA ARG A 4 -14.36 -52.36 44.08
C ARG A 4 -14.13 -51.54 42.80
N GLY A 5 -14.69 -50.31 42.73
CA GLY A 5 -14.41 -49.35 41.70
C GLY A 5 -13.09 -48.62 41.98
N LEU A 6 -12.19 -48.71 41.05
CA LEU A 6 -10.90 -48.02 41.07
C LEU A 6 -11.06 -46.59 40.52
N LEU A 7 -11.02 -45.60 41.40
CA LEU A 7 -10.94 -44.17 40.98
C LEU A 7 -9.57 -43.87 40.43
N PHE A 8 -9.46 -43.59 39.13
CA PHE A 8 -8.30 -42.98 38.54
C PHE A 8 -8.36 -41.46 38.76
N LEU A 9 -7.50 -40.99 39.65
CA LEU A 9 -7.24 -39.56 39.83
C LEU A 9 -6.31 -39.10 38.69
N LEU A 10 -6.87 -38.40 37.69
CA LEU A 10 -6.10 -37.77 36.63
C LEU A 10 -5.53 -36.46 37.13
N ALA A 11 -4.26 -36.45 37.55
CA ALA A 11 -3.55 -35.24 37.92
C ALA A 11 -3.24 -34.43 36.66
N LEU A 12 -3.97 -33.34 36.47
CA LEU A 12 -3.72 -32.37 35.42
C LEU A 12 -2.50 -31.51 35.80
N VAL A 13 -1.33 -31.84 35.29
CA VAL A 13 -0.12 -31.03 35.44
C VAL A 13 -0.25 -29.84 34.46
N LEU A 14 -0.67 -28.68 34.97
CA LEU A 14 -0.57 -27.42 34.28
C LEU A 14 0.91 -27.03 34.15
N ALA A 15 1.51 -27.28 33.00
CA ALA A 15 2.81 -26.75 32.65
C ALA A 15 2.71 -25.23 32.56
N PHE A 16 3.18 -24.55 33.58
CA PHE A 16 3.39 -23.10 33.56
C PHE A 16 4.55 -22.80 32.62
N VAL A 17 4.24 -22.44 31.36
CA VAL A 17 5.24 -21.89 30.44
C VAL A 17 5.47 -20.43 30.85
N PRO A 18 6.66 -20.05 31.33
CA PRO A 18 6.93 -18.64 31.58
C PRO A 18 6.93 -17.91 30.24
N PHE A 19 5.91 -17.07 30.02
CA PHE A 19 5.89 -16.11 28.94
C PHE A 19 7.00 -15.08 29.26
N THR A 20 8.17 -15.25 28.65
CA THR A 20 9.18 -14.21 28.66
C THR A 20 8.68 -13.07 27.80
N LEU A 21 8.08 -12.08 28.43
CA LEU A 21 7.86 -10.77 27.82
C LEU A 21 9.27 -10.20 27.54
N ASN A 22 9.67 -10.22 26.29
CA ASN A 22 10.77 -9.39 25.84
C ASN A 22 10.34 -7.94 26.03
N ALA A 23 10.60 -7.40 27.20
CA ALA A 23 10.55 -5.97 27.44
C ALA A 23 11.63 -5.33 26.55
N ASN A 24 11.26 -4.90 25.37
CA ASN A 24 12.04 -3.91 24.65
C ASN A 24 12.03 -2.67 25.54
N ALA A 25 13.10 -2.50 26.31
CA ALA A 25 13.32 -1.28 27.05
C ALA A 25 13.35 -0.14 26.03
N SER A 26 12.26 0.62 25.95
CA SER A 26 12.25 1.88 25.23
C SER A 26 13.43 2.71 25.72
N PRO A 27 14.25 3.29 24.84
CA PRO A 27 15.25 4.26 25.27
C PRO A 27 14.52 5.32 26.10
N GLY A 28 14.99 5.58 27.30
CA GLY A 28 14.32 6.41 28.31
C GLY A 28 13.73 7.67 27.69
N GLY A 29 12.52 8.04 28.13
CA GLY A 29 11.77 9.16 27.54
C GLY A 29 12.63 10.41 27.44
N LEU A 30 12.43 11.20 26.39
CA LEU A 30 13.11 12.48 26.20
C LEU A 30 12.65 13.47 27.26
N ASP A 31 13.55 14.29 27.74
CA ASP A 31 13.23 15.38 28.66
C ASP A 31 12.61 16.59 27.92
N LYS A 32 12.27 17.64 28.64
CA LYS A 32 11.72 18.90 28.09
C LYS A 32 12.62 19.59 27.06
N ASN A 33 13.90 19.21 26.99
CA ASN A 33 14.86 19.75 26.03
C ASN A 33 15.01 18.86 24.78
N GLY A 34 14.33 17.71 24.73
CA GLY A 34 14.35 16.77 23.62
C GLY A 34 15.56 15.84 23.60
N GLY A 35 16.24 15.67 24.75
CA GLY A 35 17.36 14.75 24.91
C GLY A 35 17.21 13.89 26.16
N HIS A 36 18.22 13.05 26.44
CA HIS A 36 18.32 12.27 27.68
C HIS A 36 19.75 11.80 27.94
N TYR A 37 19.97 11.29 29.16
CA TYR A 37 21.27 10.72 29.56
C TYR A 37 21.36 9.25 29.10
N CYS A 38 22.48 8.87 28.48
CA CYS A 38 22.74 7.49 28.11
C CYS A 38 22.92 6.61 29.34
N ARG A 39 22.09 5.60 29.54
CA ARG A 39 22.12 4.68 30.69
C ARG A 39 22.57 3.27 30.32
N THR A 40 22.24 2.79 29.12
CA THR A 40 22.52 1.42 28.69
C THR A 40 22.99 1.42 27.22
N ASN A 41 23.90 0.46 26.90
CA ASN A 41 24.43 0.28 25.54
C ASN A 41 25.10 1.53 24.92
N CYS A 42 25.62 2.42 25.79
CA CYS A 42 26.16 3.71 25.35
C CYS A 42 27.31 3.57 24.35
N ALA A 43 28.19 2.60 24.56
CA ALA A 43 29.35 2.35 23.69
C ALA A 43 28.95 2.01 22.24
N LYS A 44 27.78 1.37 22.04
CA LYS A 44 27.24 1.06 20.70
C LYS A 44 27.02 2.32 19.85
N TYR A 45 26.78 3.44 20.51
CA TYR A 45 26.51 4.73 19.89
C TYR A 45 27.68 5.72 20.06
N GLY A 46 28.86 5.24 20.48
CA GLY A 46 30.03 6.09 20.70
C GLY A 46 29.88 7.03 21.91
N LEU A 47 28.96 6.73 22.84
CA LEU A 47 28.68 7.53 24.01
C LEU A 47 29.31 6.92 25.30
N LYS A 48 29.58 7.76 26.28
CA LYS A 48 29.91 7.32 27.65
C LYS A 48 28.62 7.17 28.46
N THR A 49 28.60 6.22 29.42
CA THR A 49 27.50 6.11 30.37
C THR A 49 27.33 7.43 31.11
N GLY A 50 26.10 7.94 31.21
CA GLY A 50 25.80 9.24 31.81
C GLY A 50 26.00 10.43 30.86
N GLN A 51 26.40 10.23 29.63
CA GLN A 51 26.53 11.30 28.64
C GLN A 51 25.19 11.75 28.11
N TYR A 52 24.90 13.04 28.18
CA TYR A 52 23.67 13.62 27.66
C TYR A 52 23.75 13.75 26.12
N HIS A 53 22.68 13.39 25.45
CA HIS A 53 22.62 13.43 23.99
C HIS A 53 21.19 13.69 23.49
N TYR A 54 21.08 14.06 22.21
CA TYR A 54 19.84 14.28 21.48
C TYR A 54 19.66 13.23 20.39
N HIS A 55 18.43 12.95 20.03
CA HIS A 55 18.10 12.14 18.87
C HIS A 55 17.62 13.03 17.72
N ASN A 56 18.23 12.89 16.57
CA ASN A 56 17.80 13.55 15.35
C ASN A 56 16.60 12.80 14.72
N ALA A 57 15.87 13.48 13.83
CA ALA A 57 14.73 12.89 13.15
C ALA A 57 15.07 11.68 12.23
N ASP A 58 16.34 11.54 11.84
CA ASP A 58 16.88 10.42 11.06
C ASP A 58 17.36 9.24 11.94
N GLY A 59 17.19 9.34 13.28
CA GLY A 59 17.64 8.35 14.25
C GLY A 59 19.11 8.45 14.65
N SER A 60 19.88 9.40 14.12
CA SER A 60 21.25 9.66 14.54
C SER A 60 21.30 10.36 15.88
N ILE A 61 22.47 10.29 16.55
CA ILE A 61 22.70 10.88 17.88
C ILE A 61 23.59 12.12 17.73
N SER A 62 23.23 13.19 18.46
CA SER A 62 24.00 14.42 18.54
C SER A 62 24.29 14.80 19.98
N LEU A 63 25.50 15.30 20.26
CA LEU A 63 25.87 15.85 21.55
C LEU A 63 25.47 17.33 21.70
N THR A 64 25.14 17.98 20.60
CA THR A 64 24.65 19.35 20.58
C THR A 64 23.15 19.34 20.32
N LYS A 65 22.43 20.25 20.96
CA LYS A 65 20.98 20.41 20.73
C LYS A 65 20.74 20.63 19.24
N PRO A 66 19.91 19.80 18.59
CA PRO A 66 19.53 20.05 17.21
C PRO A 66 19.01 21.48 17.10
N SER A 67 19.63 22.28 16.22
CA SER A 67 19.13 23.63 15.97
C SER A 67 17.68 23.52 15.50
N SER A 68 16.76 24.20 16.18
CA SER A 68 15.36 24.28 15.81
C SER A 68 15.12 25.17 14.60
N LYS A 69 16.10 25.22 13.66
CA LYS A 69 15.75 25.65 12.31
C LYS A 69 14.72 24.64 11.81
N PRO A 70 13.56 25.08 11.35
CA PRO A 70 12.63 24.17 10.73
C PRO A 70 13.44 23.41 9.68
N VAL A 71 13.53 22.08 9.82
CA VAL A 71 13.98 21.24 8.72
C VAL A 71 12.97 21.54 7.64
N THR A 72 13.35 22.41 6.71
CA THR A 72 12.59 22.54 5.48
C THR A 72 12.66 21.16 4.88
N LYS A 73 11.59 20.39 5.10
CA LYS A 73 11.28 19.17 4.36
C LYS A 73 11.70 19.50 2.92
N PRO A 74 12.60 18.71 2.31
CA PRO A 74 13.10 19.04 0.97
C PRO A 74 11.88 19.48 0.18
N ALA A 75 11.93 20.68 -0.41
CA ALA A 75 10.78 21.26 -1.08
C ALA A 75 10.27 20.18 -2.03
N VAL A 76 9.17 19.55 -1.68
CA VAL A 76 8.48 18.60 -2.56
C VAL A 76 8.14 19.50 -3.72
N LYS A 77 8.90 19.34 -4.84
CA LYS A 77 8.55 19.96 -6.12
C LYS A 77 7.03 19.89 -6.20
N PRO A 78 6.31 21.02 -6.36
CA PRO A 78 4.86 21.03 -6.28
C PRO A 78 4.33 19.82 -7.03
N ALA A 79 3.69 18.89 -6.33
CA ALA A 79 3.19 17.69 -6.96
C ALA A 79 2.27 18.18 -8.06
N ALA A 80 2.57 17.80 -9.31
CA ALA A 80 1.73 18.21 -10.43
C ALA A 80 0.26 17.93 -10.05
N PRO A 81 -0.68 18.83 -10.34
CA PRO A 81 -2.07 18.71 -9.88
C PRO A 81 -2.60 17.30 -10.10
N ALA A 82 -3.30 16.75 -9.10
CA ALA A 82 -3.82 15.39 -9.17
C ALA A 82 -4.70 15.22 -10.42
N ILE A 83 -4.58 14.07 -11.08
CA ILE A 83 -5.41 13.77 -12.25
C ILE A 83 -6.84 13.51 -11.77
N ALA A 84 -7.82 14.26 -12.26
CA ALA A 84 -9.23 14.05 -11.98
C ALA A 84 -9.84 13.06 -12.98
N ILE A 85 -10.66 12.12 -12.48
CA ILE A 85 -11.40 11.16 -13.31
C ILE A 85 -12.89 11.49 -13.24
N TYR A 86 -13.53 11.50 -14.40
CA TYR A 86 -14.98 11.62 -14.54
C TYR A 86 -15.50 10.42 -15.32
N ILE A 87 -16.56 9.78 -14.80
CA ILE A 87 -17.28 8.70 -15.48
C ILE A 87 -18.72 9.15 -15.65
N ASN A 88 -19.24 9.19 -16.87
CA ASN A 88 -20.56 9.76 -17.17
C ASN A 88 -20.76 11.17 -16.56
N GLY A 89 -19.74 12.02 -16.63
CA GLY A 89 -19.77 13.37 -16.09
C GLY A 89 -19.62 13.46 -14.56
N LYS A 90 -19.68 12.35 -13.83
CA LYS A 90 -19.53 12.34 -12.36
C LYS A 90 -18.06 12.19 -11.98
N LYS A 91 -17.56 13.10 -11.14
CA LYS A 91 -16.19 13.02 -10.61
C LYS A 91 -16.06 11.80 -9.72
N GLN A 92 -14.99 11.05 -9.92
CA GLN A 92 -14.64 9.87 -9.14
C GLN A 92 -13.53 10.19 -8.14
N SER A 93 -13.56 9.51 -7.01
CA SER A 93 -12.50 9.54 -6.00
C SER A 93 -12.05 8.13 -5.70
N TYR A 94 -10.72 7.91 -5.72
CA TYR A 94 -10.11 6.62 -5.45
C TYR A 94 -9.01 6.80 -4.41
N ASP A 95 -8.85 5.83 -3.52
CA ASP A 95 -7.78 5.80 -2.52
C ASP A 95 -6.37 5.74 -3.15
N GLN A 96 -6.25 5.16 -4.35
CA GLN A 96 -5.07 5.24 -5.18
C GLN A 96 -5.37 6.11 -6.40
N PRO A 97 -4.87 7.35 -6.45
CA PRO A 97 -5.08 8.23 -7.61
C PRO A 97 -4.32 7.70 -8.84
N PRO A 98 -4.73 8.14 -10.05
CA PRO A 98 -3.99 7.89 -11.27
C PRO A 98 -2.54 8.37 -11.18
N VAL A 99 -1.64 7.67 -11.88
CA VAL A 99 -0.23 8.05 -11.99
C VAL A 99 0.20 8.10 -13.45
N ILE A 100 1.16 8.97 -13.76
CA ILE A 100 1.81 8.99 -15.07
C ILE A 100 3.13 8.26 -14.95
N GLU A 101 3.34 7.27 -15.82
CA GLU A 101 4.56 6.48 -15.87
C GLU A 101 4.91 6.19 -17.31
N ASN A 102 6.17 6.46 -17.68
CA ASN A 102 6.67 6.28 -19.05
C ASN A 102 5.74 6.93 -20.11
N GLY A 103 5.21 8.11 -19.82
CA GLY A 103 4.31 8.83 -20.71
C GLY A 103 2.89 8.19 -20.83
N ARG A 104 2.56 7.21 -20.00
CA ARG A 104 1.24 6.57 -19.97
C ARG A 104 0.55 6.87 -18.63
N THR A 105 -0.73 7.17 -18.71
CA THR A 105 -1.58 7.31 -17.52
C THR A 105 -2.06 5.95 -17.08
N LEU A 106 -1.70 5.55 -15.85
CA LEU A 106 -2.18 4.35 -15.18
C LEU A 106 -3.28 4.72 -14.22
N VAL A 107 -4.34 3.94 -14.20
CA VAL A 107 -5.56 4.19 -13.42
C VAL A 107 -5.93 2.98 -12.57
N PRO A 108 -6.61 3.16 -11.40
CA PRO A 108 -7.01 2.05 -10.55
C PRO A 108 -8.06 1.18 -11.26
N LEU A 109 -7.67 -0.06 -11.60
CA LEU A 109 -8.46 -0.98 -12.40
C LEU A 109 -9.82 -1.24 -11.75
N ARG A 110 -9.82 -1.72 -10.49
CA ARG A 110 -11.04 -2.17 -9.83
C ARG A 110 -12.09 -1.05 -9.78
N GLY A 111 -11.72 0.11 -9.25
CA GLY A 111 -12.66 1.22 -9.08
C GLY A 111 -13.28 1.68 -10.38
N ILE A 112 -12.50 1.75 -11.47
CA ILE A 112 -13.01 2.17 -12.78
C ILE A 112 -13.89 1.08 -13.39
N PHE A 113 -13.44 -0.18 -13.35
CA PHE A 113 -14.21 -1.30 -13.93
C PHE A 113 -15.55 -1.47 -13.22
N GLU A 114 -15.60 -1.41 -11.89
CA GLU A 114 -16.84 -1.48 -11.11
C GLU A 114 -17.75 -0.27 -11.38
N SER A 115 -17.18 0.94 -11.49
CA SER A 115 -17.96 2.14 -11.88
C SER A 115 -18.54 2.05 -13.29
N LEU A 116 -17.98 1.20 -14.13
CA LEU A 116 -18.48 0.90 -15.48
C LEU A 116 -19.37 -0.36 -15.53
N GLY A 117 -19.72 -0.92 -14.37
CA GLY A 117 -20.63 -2.06 -14.24
C GLY A 117 -19.97 -3.43 -14.44
N ALA A 118 -18.65 -3.52 -14.31
CA ALA A 118 -17.95 -4.81 -14.34
C ALA A 118 -17.74 -5.36 -12.93
N THR A 119 -17.77 -6.70 -12.79
CA THR A 119 -17.31 -7.39 -11.57
C THR A 119 -15.83 -7.69 -11.69
N VAL A 120 -15.05 -7.47 -10.62
CA VAL A 120 -13.60 -7.66 -10.61
C VAL A 120 -13.21 -8.66 -9.52
N GLN A 121 -12.51 -9.72 -9.93
CA GLN A 121 -11.96 -10.76 -9.05
C GLN A 121 -10.43 -10.73 -9.12
N TRP A 122 -9.78 -11.05 -8.00
CA TRP A 122 -8.33 -11.14 -7.88
C TRP A 122 -7.88 -12.52 -7.42
N ASP A 123 -7.03 -13.17 -8.19
CA ASP A 123 -6.36 -14.40 -7.80
C ASP A 123 -4.92 -14.08 -7.38
N GLN A 124 -4.68 -14.13 -6.07
CA GLN A 124 -3.39 -13.81 -5.46
C GLN A 124 -2.28 -14.79 -5.90
N LYS A 125 -2.61 -16.09 -6.02
CA LYS A 125 -1.60 -17.11 -6.37
C LYS A 125 -1.13 -16.95 -7.81
N LYS A 126 -2.05 -16.66 -8.72
CA LYS A 126 -1.76 -16.48 -10.15
C LYS A 126 -1.37 -15.05 -10.51
N GLN A 127 -1.49 -14.10 -9.58
CA GLN A 127 -1.35 -12.67 -9.84
C GLN A 127 -2.22 -12.23 -11.02
N LEU A 128 -3.46 -12.70 -11.03
CA LEU A 128 -4.40 -12.56 -12.15
C LEU A 128 -5.63 -11.78 -11.73
N VAL A 129 -5.95 -10.75 -12.48
CA VAL A 129 -7.25 -10.06 -12.42
C VAL A 129 -8.17 -10.69 -13.46
N THR A 130 -9.37 -11.07 -13.02
CA THR A 130 -10.49 -11.43 -13.90
C THR A 130 -11.58 -10.37 -13.74
N ALA A 131 -11.96 -9.73 -14.83
CA ALA A 131 -13.09 -8.82 -14.84
C ALA A 131 -14.16 -9.30 -15.83
N THR A 132 -15.43 -9.11 -15.46
CA THR A 132 -16.57 -9.54 -16.29
C THR A 132 -17.60 -8.43 -16.36
N LYS A 133 -18.04 -8.08 -17.58
CA LYS A 133 -19.14 -7.15 -17.83
C LYS A 133 -20.02 -7.73 -18.95
N SER A 134 -21.27 -8.04 -18.65
CA SER A 134 -22.18 -8.69 -19.63
C SER A 134 -21.51 -9.94 -20.26
N LYS A 135 -21.29 -9.94 -21.57
CA LYS A 135 -20.61 -11.01 -22.32
C LYS A 135 -19.09 -10.81 -22.45
N THR A 136 -18.52 -9.76 -21.85
CA THR A 136 -17.09 -9.46 -21.95
C THR A 136 -16.36 -10.00 -20.74
N LYS A 137 -15.36 -10.85 -20.99
CA LYS A 137 -14.43 -11.39 -19.99
C LYS A 137 -13.03 -10.88 -20.27
N ILE A 138 -12.40 -10.31 -19.25
CA ILE A 138 -11.08 -9.71 -19.32
C ILE A 138 -10.16 -10.47 -18.36
N LEU A 139 -9.00 -10.87 -18.83
CA LEU A 139 -7.95 -11.46 -18.01
C LEU A 139 -6.69 -10.59 -18.12
N LEU A 140 -6.18 -10.17 -16.97
CA LEU A 140 -4.96 -9.37 -16.87
C LEU A 140 -4.03 -9.96 -15.80
N LYS A 141 -2.89 -10.50 -16.25
CA LYS A 141 -1.82 -10.93 -15.36
C LYS A 141 -0.91 -9.74 -15.04
N ILE A 142 -0.60 -9.54 -13.78
CA ILE A 142 0.31 -8.47 -13.34
C ILE A 142 1.68 -8.65 -13.98
N GLY A 143 2.27 -7.57 -14.45
CA GLY A 143 3.55 -7.57 -15.16
C GLY A 143 3.47 -7.98 -16.63
N SER A 144 2.33 -8.51 -17.11
CA SER A 144 2.14 -8.88 -18.52
C SER A 144 1.72 -7.68 -19.36
N LYS A 145 2.23 -7.63 -20.60
CA LYS A 145 1.80 -6.67 -21.63
C LYS A 145 0.74 -7.26 -22.58
N SER A 146 0.26 -8.46 -22.30
CA SER A 146 -0.67 -9.21 -23.17
C SER A 146 -1.92 -9.64 -22.42
N PRO A 147 -2.72 -8.69 -21.85
CA PRO A 147 -4.03 -9.04 -21.33
C PRO A 147 -4.94 -9.55 -22.44
N THR A 148 -6.00 -10.26 -22.07
CA THR A 148 -6.97 -10.74 -23.04
C THR A 148 -8.37 -10.18 -22.78
N VAL A 149 -9.10 -9.94 -23.85
CA VAL A 149 -10.53 -9.58 -23.84
C VAL A 149 -11.26 -10.62 -24.68
N ASN A 150 -12.15 -11.40 -24.08
CA ASN A 150 -12.84 -12.53 -24.72
C ASN A 150 -11.87 -13.51 -25.42
N GLY A 151 -10.73 -13.78 -24.77
CA GLY A 151 -9.69 -14.67 -25.30
C GLY A 151 -8.76 -14.04 -26.34
N LYS A 152 -9.08 -12.86 -26.88
CA LYS A 152 -8.19 -12.14 -27.81
C LYS A 152 -7.20 -11.29 -27.05
N VAL A 153 -5.92 -11.35 -27.43
CA VAL A 153 -4.87 -10.51 -26.85
C VAL A 153 -5.07 -9.05 -27.25
N VAL A 154 -5.05 -8.17 -26.25
CA VAL A 154 -5.07 -6.71 -26.43
C VAL A 154 -3.73 -6.18 -25.88
N PRO A 155 -2.73 -5.95 -26.73
CA PRO A 155 -1.39 -5.57 -26.28
C PRO A 155 -1.40 -4.20 -25.62
N ILE A 156 -0.64 -4.05 -24.53
CA ILE A 156 -0.49 -2.80 -23.79
C ILE A 156 0.97 -2.40 -23.70
N ASP A 157 1.26 -1.10 -23.84
CA ASP A 157 2.63 -0.57 -23.83
C ASP A 157 3.30 -0.72 -22.47
N VAL A 158 2.53 -0.49 -21.39
CA VAL A 158 2.96 -0.57 -20.01
C VAL A 158 2.16 -1.65 -19.28
N PRO A 159 2.80 -2.62 -18.62
CA PRO A 159 2.08 -3.68 -17.94
C PRO A 159 1.26 -3.17 -16.75
N GLY A 160 0.20 -3.90 -16.41
CA GLY A 160 -0.50 -3.69 -15.16
C GLY A 160 0.42 -3.96 -13.97
N LYS A 161 0.32 -3.14 -12.93
CA LYS A 161 1.16 -3.26 -11.72
C LYS A 161 0.36 -3.01 -10.45
N VAL A 162 0.90 -3.47 -9.33
CA VAL A 162 0.35 -3.16 -8.00
C VAL A 162 1.13 -1.98 -7.41
N LYS A 163 0.38 -0.99 -6.92
CA LYS A 163 0.90 0.15 -6.14
C LYS A 163 -0.03 0.41 -4.96
N ASN A 164 0.52 0.50 -3.76
CA ASN A 164 -0.25 0.71 -2.52
C ASN A 164 -1.44 -0.27 -2.38
N GLY A 165 -1.22 -1.56 -2.72
CA GLY A 165 -2.26 -2.59 -2.68
C GLY A 165 -3.35 -2.47 -3.76
N ARG A 166 -3.21 -1.58 -4.75
CA ARG A 166 -4.16 -1.40 -5.86
C ARG A 166 -3.52 -1.75 -7.19
N THR A 167 -4.27 -2.48 -8.03
CA THR A 167 -3.85 -2.76 -9.39
C THR A 167 -4.09 -1.54 -10.27
N LEU A 168 -3.03 -1.07 -10.92
CA LEU A 168 -3.07 0.02 -11.89
C LEU A 168 -2.89 -0.55 -13.29
N VAL A 169 -3.64 -0.01 -14.26
CA VAL A 169 -3.60 -0.39 -15.68
C VAL A 169 -3.57 0.84 -16.57
N PRO A 170 -3.01 0.73 -17.80
CA PRO A 170 -3.05 1.82 -18.75
C PRO A 170 -4.50 2.25 -19.05
N LEU A 171 -4.73 3.55 -19.04
CA LEU A 171 -6.05 4.14 -19.27
C LEU A 171 -6.65 3.72 -20.64
N ARG A 172 -5.82 3.64 -21.69
CA ARG A 172 -6.26 3.18 -23.02
C ARG A 172 -6.87 1.79 -22.96
N PHE A 173 -6.23 0.87 -22.21
CA PHE A 173 -6.74 -0.48 -22.04
C PHE A 173 -8.15 -0.53 -21.45
N VAL A 174 -8.48 0.40 -20.55
CA VAL A 174 -9.83 0.50 -19.96
C VAL A 174 -10.87 0.74 -21.06
N GLY A 175 -10.59 1.69 -21.97
CA GLY A 175 -11.49 1.99 -23.09
C GLY A 175 -11.66 0.80 -24.02
N GLU A 176 -10.56 0.19 -24.45
CA GLU A 176 -10.57 -0.95 -25.38
C GLU A 176 -11.28 -2.17 -24.77
N ALA A 177 -10.96 -2.49 -23.49
CA ALA A 177 -11.48 -3.68 -22.82
C ALA A 177 -12.98 -3.62 -22.50
N LEU A 178 -13.51 -2.43 -22.20
CA LEU A 178 -14.90 -2.24 -21.76
C LEU A 178 -15.77 -1.52 -22.82
N GLY A 179 -15.22 -1.24 -23.99
CA GLY A 179 -15.92 -0.51 -25.04
C GLY A 179 -16.32 0.92 -24.64
N ALA A 180 -15.52 1.58 -23.81
CA ALA A 180 -15.76 2.95 -23.38
C ALA A 180 -14.91 3.94 -24.21
N THR A 181 -15.44 5.13 -24.44
CA THR A 181 -14.62 6.25 -24.95
C THR A 181 -13.85 6.86 -23.81
N VAL A 182 -12.55 7.10 -24.02
CA VAL A 182 -11.66 7.65 -23.02
C VAL A 182 -10.94 8.86 -23.58
N ASP A 183 -11.19 10.02 -22.97
CA ASP A 183 -10.57 11.29 -23.32
C ASP A 183 -9.65 11.74 -22.19
N TYR A 184 -8.42 12.12 -22.51
CA TYR A 184 -7.48 12.71 -21.57
C TYR A 184 -7.09 14.12 -21.99
N ASN A 185 -7.43 15.10 -21.17
CA ASN A 185 -6.98 16.47 -21.34
C ASN A 185 -5.74 16.71 -20.47
N ALA A 186 -4.59 16.90 -21.10
CA ALA A 186 -3.31 17.08 -20.43
C ALA A 186 -3.22 18.43 -19.72
N THR A 187 -3.83 19.49 -20.27
CA THR A 187 -3.81 20.85 -19.70
C THR A 187 -4.60 20.89 -18.39
N SER A 188 -5.83 20.38 -18.37
CA SER A 188 -6.66 20.31 -17.17
C SER A 188 -6.38 19.08 -16.31
N ARG A 189 -5.52 18.16 -16.77
CA ARG A 189 -5.23 16.88 -16.14
C ARG A 189 -6.51 16.09 -15.79
N THR A 190 -7.41 16.03 -16.75
CA THR A 190 -8.73 15.43 -16.59
C THR A 190 -8.91 14.22 -17.50
N ILE A 191 -9.38 13.12 -16.94
CA ILE A 191 -9.82 11.92 -17.67
C ILE A 191 -11.33 11.91 -17.69
N LYS A 192 -11.92 11.77 -18.89
CA LYS A 192 -13.34 11.53 -19.07
C LYS A 192 -13.55 10.14 -19.67
N ILE A 193 -14.38 9.33 -19.04
CA ILE A 193 -14.73 7.98 -19.48
C ILE A 193 -16.22 7.94 -19.71
N THR A 194 -16.61 7.62 -20.95
CA THR A 194 -18.01 7.52 -21.37
C THR A 194 -18.25 6.10 -21.88
N PRO A 195 -19.07 5.27 -21.19
CA PRO A 195 -19.46 3.97 -21.70
C PRO A 195 -20.18 4.13 -23.03
N LYS A 196 -19.94 3.23 -23.97
CA LYS A 196 -20.81 3.09 -25.15
C LYS A 196 -22.06 2.35 -24.70
N ALA A 197 -23.19 2.82 -25.19
CA ALA A 197 -24.49 2.19 -25.04
C ALA A 197 -24.50 0.78 -25.63
#